data_b344a9724f73381c6ce7c04db1b8e560
#
_entry.id   b344a9724f73381c6ce7c04db1b8e560
#
_cell.length_a   1.000
_cell.length_b   1.000
_cell.length_c   1.000
_cell.angle_alpha   90.00
_cell.angle_beta   90.00
_cell.angle_gamma   90.00
#
_symmetry.space_group_name_H-M   'P 1'
#
loop_
_entity.id
_entity.type
_entity.pdbx_description
1 polymer ?
#
loop_
_entity_poly.entity_id
_entity_poly.type
_entity_poly.pdbx_seq_one_letter_code
_entity_poly.pdbx_strand_id
1 'polypeptide(L)'
;AKIFKGEYFIDLIFDTVNNICTVDDTWYEHAPEGEFAGLTVKFLPPEELIWCKIYVQNRERYDGADVNHIMLKAGKNLDWKRLLFRMDPHWHLLLSQLLQFQFVYPSEFREIIPQWLFDELMERARMQYDLPSAWEKVCRGPIIDQTQYQVDIKDWDYKVVTIKTV
;
A
#
# COMPACT_ATOMS: atom_id res chain seq x y z
N ALA A 1 -18.99 -4.46 8.52
CA ALA A 1 -20.34 -4.21 9.08
C ALA A 1 -20.61 -2.72 9.13
N LYS A 2 -21.91 -2.33 9.19
CA LYS A 2 -22.30 -0.91 9.31
C LYS A 2 -23.15 -0.71 10.54
N ILE A 3 -22.89 0.38 11.27
CA ILE A 3 -23.75 0.85 12.38
C ILE A 3 -24.40 2.16 11.91
N PHE A 4 -25.72 2.24 12.04
CA PHE A 4 -26.52 3.37 11.60
C PHE A 4 -27.07 4.20 12.77
N LYS A 5 -27.12 5.52 12.60
CA LYS A 5 -27.86 6.46 13.46
C LYS A 5 -28.55 7.49 12.57
N GLY A 6 -29.85 7.28 12.27
CA GLY A 6 -30.56 8.05 11.26
C GLY A 6 -29.95 7.86 9.87
N GLU A 7 -29.56 8.96 9.22
CA GLU A 7 -28.90 8.95 7.91
C GLU A 7 -27.36 8.76 8.00
N TYR A 8 -26.80 8.85 9.19
CA TYR A 8 -25.36 8.66 9.41
C TYR A 8 -25.03 7.19 9.61
N PHE A 9 -23.85 6.79 9.17
CA PHE A 9 -23.36 5.44 9.43
C PHE A 9 -21.85 5.42 9.69
N ILE A 10 -21.43 4.39 10.41
CA ILE A 10 -20.02 4.05 10.64
C ILE A 10 -19.78 2.68 10.01
N ASP A 11 -18.76 2.58 9.15
CA ASP A 11 -18.30 1.30 8.66
C ASP A 11 -17.36 0.65 9.69
N LEU A 12 -17.70 -0.56 10.12
CA LEU A 12 -16.80 -1.41 10.91
C LEU A 12 -16.02 -2.31 9.95
N ILE A 13 -14.72 -2.06 9.85
CA ILE A 13 -13.81 -2.79 8.98
C ILE A 13 -12.91 -3.66 9.87
N PHE A 14 -12.97 -4.98 9.68
CA PHE A 14 -12.20 -5.96 10.45
C PHE A 14 -11.07 -6.58 9.64
N ASP A 15 -11.06 -6.34 8.33
CA ASP A 15 -10.04 -6.82 7.40
C ASP A 15 -9.97 -5.91 6.18
N THR A 16 -8.89 -5.96 5.44
CA THR A 16 -8.74 -5.16 4.22
C THR A 16 -9.56 -5.74 3.07
N VAL A 17 -10.11 -4.86 2.22
CA VAL A 17 -11.05 -5.21 1.14
C VAL A 17 -10.48 -6.25 0.17
N ASN A 18 -9.19 -6.18 -0.08
CA ASN A 18 -8.47 -7.10 -0.97
C ASN A 18 -7.92 -8.35 -0.26
N ASN A 19 -8.10 -8.46 1.07
CA ASN A 19 -7.58 -9.54 1.91
C ASN A 19 -6.05 -9.77 1.75
N ILE A 20 -5.31 -8.71 1.42
CA ILE A 20 -3.86 -8.72 1.23
C ILE A 20 -3.15 -8.32 2.53
N CYS A 21 -3.60 -7.21 3.15
CA CYS A 21 -3.00 -6.67 4.35
C CYS A 21 -3.62 -7.35 5.58
N THR A 22 -2.83 -8.12 6.30
CA THR A 22 -3.29 -8.80 7.52
C THR A 22 -3.37 -7.79 8.68
N VAL A 23 -4.54 -7.65 9.27
CA VAL A 23 -4.72 -6.86 10.49
C VAL A 23 -4.20 -7.65 11.69
N ASP A 24 -3.24 -7.11 12.40
CA ASP A 24 -2.60 -7.71 13.56
C ASP A 24 -2.49 -6.71 14.74
N ASP A 25 -1.98 -7.18 15.88
CA ASP A 25 -1.86 -6.35 17.09
C ASP A 25 -0.90 -5.16 16.89
N THR A 26 0.04 -5.26 15.96
CA THR A 26 1.00 -4.19 15.63
C THR A 26 0.28 -2.90 15.18
N TRP A 27 -0.85 -3.03 14.50
CA TRP A 27 -1.65 -1.86 14.12
C TRP A 27 -2.11 -1.08 15.35
N TYR A 28 -2.55 -1.81 16.38
CA TYR A 28 -3.03 -1.20 17.61
C TYR A 28 -1.91 -0.67 18.50
N GLU A 29 -0.78 -1.36 18.55
CA GLU A 29 0.40 -0.98 19.32
C GLU A 29 1.02 0.33 18.82
N HIS A 30 1.04 0.54 17.49
CA HIS A 30 1.60 1.73 16.86
C HIS A 30 0.56 2.83 16.57
N ALA A 31 -0.72 2.59 16.92
CA ALA A 31 -1.80 3.54 16.68
C ALA A 31 -1.63 4.82 17.52
N PRO A 32 -1.41 5.99 16.91
CA PRO A 32 -1.34 7.24 17.63
C PRO A 32 -2.69 7.59 18.25
N GLU A 33 -2.66 8.14 19.46
CA GLU A 33 -3.84 8.67 20.11
C GLU A 33 -4.10 10.12 19.68
N GLY A 34 -5.37 10.46 19.58
CA GLY A 34 -5.78 11.83 19.33
C GLY A 34 -7.25 12.04 19.67
N GLU A 35 -7.70 13.28 19.58
CA GLU A 35 -9.07 13.65 19.89
C GLU A 35 -9.93 13.68 18.61
N PHE A 36 -11.09 13.02 18.65
CA PHE A 36 -12.11 13.12 17.63
C PHE A 36 -13.50 13.29 18.29
N ALA A 37 -14.17 14.38 17.97
CA ALA A 37 -15.49 14.73 18.50
C ALA A 37 -15.57 14.70 20.06
N GLY A 38 -14.51 15.16 20.75
CA GLY A 38 -14.43 15.18 22.23
C GLY A 38 -14.13 13.82 22.87
N LEU A 39 -13.75 12.83 22.06
CA LEU A 39 -13.36 11.49 22.52
C LEU A 39 -11.89 11.22 22.17
N THR A 40 -11.15 10.66 23.11
CA THR A 40 -9.83 10.12 22.82
C THR A 40 -9.98 8.83 22.02
N VAL A 41 -9.37 8.78 20.83
CA VAL A 41 -9.42 7.64 19.92
C VAL A 41 -8.01 7.28 19.46
N LYS A 42 -7.83 6.04 19.04
CA LYS A 42 -6.63 5.60 18.32
C LYS A 42 -6.85 5.74 16.83
N PHE A 43 -5.89 6.35 16.13
CA PHE A 43 -5.91 6.46 14.69
C PHE A 43 -5.09 5.34 14.06
N LEU A 44 -5.43 4.97 12.82
CA LEU A 44 -4.64 4.04 12.04
C LEU A 44 -3.22 4.60 11.84
N PRO A 45 -2.15 3.83 12.14
CA PRO A 45 -0.80 4.29 11.89
C PRO A 45 -0.59 4.63 10.41
N PRO A 46 0.17 5.66 10.08
CA PRO A 46 0.34 6.09 8.70
C PRO A 46 1.01 5.04 7.81
N GLU A 47 1.86 4.19 8.35
CA GLU A 47 2.49 3.09 7.61
C GLU A 47 1.46 2.05 7.15
N GLU A 48 0.59 1.60 8.05
CA GLU A 48 -0.50 0.68 7.74
C GLU A 48 -1.53 1.31 6.80
N LEU A 49 -1.77 2.62 6.94
CA LEU A 49 -2.64 3.35 6.02
C LEU A 49 -2.05 3.41 4.60
N ILE A 50 -0.75 3.69 4.46
CA ILE A 50 -0.04 3.63 3.17
C ILE A 50 -0.12 2.22 2.61
N TRP A 51 0.21 1.21 3.42
CA TRP A 51 0.19 -0.19 3.03
C TRP A 51 -1.17 -0.64 2.48
N CYS A 52 -2.27 -0.25 3.11
CA CYS A 52 -3.61 -0.58 2.62
C CYS A 52 -3.98 0.18 1.34
N LYS A 53 -3.64 1.48 1.27
CA LYS A 53 -4.04 2.35 0.17
C LYS A 53 -3.26 2.09 -1.12
N ILE A 54 -2.02 1.65 -1.02
CA ILE A 54 -1.16 1.46 -2.18
C ILE A 54 -1.69 0.40 -3.17
N TYR A 55 -2.54 -0.53 -2.71
CA TYR A 55 -3.19 -1.52 -3.56
C TYR A 55 -4.44 -1.00 -4.28
N VAL A 56 -4.93 0.18 -3.92
CA VAL A 56 -6.14 0.75 -4.54
C VAL A 56 -5.73 1.51 -5.80
N GLN A 57 -5.62 0.78 -6.90
CA GLN A 57 -5.17 1.29 -8.21
C GLN A 57 -6.15 0.88 -9.34
N ASN A 58 -7.43 0.78 -9.01
CA ASN A 58 -8.42 0.41 -10.00
C ASN A 58 -8.93 1.62 -10.79
N ARG A 59 -9.60 1.33 -11.91
CA ARG A 59 -10.09 2.36 -12.83
C ARG A 59 -11.02 3.38 -12.18
N GLU A 60 -11.82 2.95 -11.21
CA GLU A 60 -12.84 3.79 -10.58
C GLU A 60 -12.32 4.53 -9.34
N ARG A 61 -11.27 3.97 -8.73
CA ARG A 61 -10.65 4.53 -7.52
C ARG A 61 -9.15 4.31 -7.52
N TYR A 62 -8.44 5.41 -7.32
CA TYR A 62 -6.99 5.44 -7.21
C TYR A 62 -6.56 6.23 -5.98
N ASP A 63 -5.99 5.57 -4.99
CA ASP A 63 -5.61 6.19 -3.72
C ASP A 63 -4.14 6.66 -3.68
N GLY A 64 -3.41 6.64 -4.79
CA GLY A 64 -2.00 7.05 -4.85
C GLY A 64 -1.77 8.52 -4.49
N ALA A 65 -2.73 9.40 -4.75
CA ALA A 65 -2.66 10.79 -4.28
C ALA A 65 -2.75 10.89 -2.76
N ASP A 66 -3.60 10.09 -2.12
CA ASP A 66 -3.69 10.01 -0.66
C ASP A 66 -2.38 9.51 -0.06
N VAL A 67 -1.77 8.47 -0.66
CA VAL A 67 -0.46 7.96 -0.25
C VAL A 67 0.60 9.05 -0.35
N ASN A 68 0.64 9.81 -1.45
CA ASN A 68 1.54 10.93 -1.61
C ASN A 68 1.34 12.01 -0.53
N HIS A 69 0.09 12.32 -0.17
CA HIS A 69 -0.21 13.30 0.87
C HIS A 69 0.21 12.81 2.27
N ILE A 70 0.04 11.51 2.56
CA ILE A 70 0.51 10.91 3.81
C ILE A 70 2.04 10.99 3.87
N MET A 71 2.75 10.59 2.80
CA MET A 71 4.20 10.71 2.71
C MET A 71 4.66 12.16 2.90
N LEU A 72 4.02 13.12 2.23
CA LEU A 72 4.36 14.54 2.35
C LEU A 72 4.23 15.07 3.78
N LYS A 73 3.20 14.65 4.51
CA LYS A 73 2.89 15.17 5.85
C LYS A 73 3.55 14.39 6.99
N ALA A 74 3.64 13.08 6.86
CA ALA A 74 4.13 12.19 7.91
C ALA A 74 5.52 11.60 7.61
N GLY A 75 6.01 11.68 6.37
CA GLY A 75 7.14 10.90 5.88
C GLY A 75 8.43 11.04 6.67
N LYS A 76 8.71 12.23 7.25
CA LYS A 76 9.88 12.43 8.12
C LYS A 76 9.83 11.60 9.43
N ASN A 77 8.64 11.17 9.84
CA ASN A 77 8.41 10.42 11.07
C ASN A 77 7.93 8.98 10.81
N LEU A 78 7.80 8.57 9.54
CA LEU A 78 7.42 7.21 9.19
C LEU A 78 8.50 6.21 9.57
N ASP A 79 8.07 5.08 10.11
CA ASP A 79 8.92 3.89 10.21
C ASP A 79 9.00 3.19 8.84
N TRP A 80 9.91 3.69 8.01
CA TRP A 80 10.12 3.16 6.66
C TRP A 80 10.59 1.70 6.64
N LYS A 81 11.23 1.21 7.72
CA LYS A 81 11.62 -0.20 7.84
C LYS A 81 10.39 -1.07 8.04
N ARG A 82 9.47 -0.65 8.90
CA ARG A 82 8.18 -1.34 9.11
C ARG A 82 7.35 -1.33 7.84
N LEU A 83 7.25 -0.19 7.15
CA LEU A 83 6.52 -0.12 5.88
C LEU A 83 7.15 -1.05 4.82
N LEU A 84 8.48 -1.05 4.68
CA LEU A 84 9.16 -1.96 3.76
C LEU A 84 8.93 -3.43 4.13
N PHE A 85 8.97 -3.77 5.42
CA PHE A 85 8.65 -5.12 5.90
C PHE A 85 7.23 -5.55 5.54
N ARG A 86 6.22 -4.67 5.78
CA ARG A 86 4.83 -4.89 5.39
C ARG A 86 4.66 -5.11 3.88
N MET A 87 5.44 -4.40 3.09
CA MET A 87 5.36 -4.42 1.63
C MET A 87 6.29 -5.45 0.97
N ASP A 88 7.12 -6.17 1.74
CA ASP A 88 8.24 -6.95 1.20
C ASP A 88 7.91 -7.84 -0.02
N PRO A 89 6.81 -8.64 -0.06
CA PRO A 89 6.46 -9.41 -1.24
C PRO A 89 6.01 -8.55 -2.43
N HIS A 90 5.60 -7.31 -2.18
CA HIS A 90 5.04 -6.38 -3.17
C HIS A 90 5.81 -5.05 -3.23
N TRP A 91 7.11 -5.08 -2.90
CA TRP A 91 7.99 -3.91 -2.89
C TRP A 91 7.95 -3.09 -4.19
N HIS A 92 7.58 -3.71 -5.31
CA HIS A 92 7.40 -3.03 -6.59
C HIS A 92 6.38 -1.90 -6.53
N LEU A 93 5.27 -2.12 -5.80
CA LEU A 93 4.23 -1.10 -5.62
C LEU A 93 4.78 0.07 -4.79
N LEU A 94 5.57 -0.23 -3.75
CA LEU A 94 6.22 0.81 -2.97
C LEU A 94 7.20 1.62 -3.83
N LEU A 95 8.08 0.96 -4.61
CA LEU A 95 8.99 1.65 -5.52
C LEU A 95 8.24 2.53 -6.53
N SER A 96 7.18 1.99 -7.13
CA SER A 96 6.34 2.75 -8.07
C SER A 96 5.75 4.01 -7.43
N GLN A 97 5.28 3.90 -6.18
CA GLN A 97 4.74 5.03 -5.43
C GLN A 97 5.80 6.06 -5.06
N LEU A 98 7.03 5.63 -4.71
CA LEU A 98 8.15 6.55 -4.45
C LEU A 98 8.55 7.32 -5.70
N LEU A 99 8.59 6.66 -6.87
CA LEU A 99 8.86 7.33 -8.14
C LEU A 99 7.75 8.34 -8.50
N GLN A 100 6.48 7.98 -8.23
CA GLN A 100 5.37 8.91 -8.40
C GLN A 100 5.47 10.09 -7.43
N PHE A 101 5.83 9.85 -6.16
CA PHE A 101 6.07 10.92 -5.19
C PHE A 101 7.20 11.85 -5.64
N GLN A 102 8.29 11.30 -6.17
CA GLN A 102 9.39 12.09 -6.73
C GLN A 102 8.95 12.98 -7.90
N PHE A 103 8.09 12.46 -8.77
CA PHE A 103 7.53 13.21 -9.89
C PHE A 103 6.63 14.35 -9.41
N VAL A 104 5.77 14.09 -8.42
CA VAL A 104 4.79 15.06 -7.92
C VAL A 104 5.44 16.12 -7.03
N TYR A 105 6.40 15.71 -6.16
CA TYR A 105 7.06 16.56 -5.16
C TYR A 105 8.58 16.48 -5.24
N PRO A 106 9.20 16.93 -6.37
CA PRO A 106 10.63 16.77 -6.58
C PRO A 106 11.49 17.52 -5.55
N SER A 107 11.00 18.63 -4.99
CA SER A 107 11.70 19.41 -3.95
C SER A 107 11.75 18.69 -2.61
N GLU A 108 10.71 17.91 -2.29
CA GLU A 108 10.52 17.26 -0.98
C GLU A 108 11.10 15.85 -0.92
N PHE A 109 11.33 15.24 -2.09
CA PHE A 109 11.68 13.82 -2.20
C PHE A 109 12.87 13.44 -1.32
N ARG A 110 13.99 14.15 -1.44
CA ARG A 110 15.23 13.85 -0.71
C ARG A 110 15.15 14.11 0.79
N GLU A 111 14.25 14.99 1.21
CA GLU A 111 14.06 15.31 2.62
C GLU A 111 13.15 14.32 3.34
N ILE A 112 12.27 13.68 2.57
CA ILE A 112 11.22 12.82 3.11
C ILE A 112 11.56 11.34 2.93
N ILE A 113 12.04 10.96 1.75
CA ILE A 113 12.35 9.56 1.44
C ILE A 113 13.80 9.26 1.83
N PRO A 114 14.02 8.28 2.75
CA PRO A 114 15.37 7.89 3.11
C PRO A 114 16.14 7.33 1.93
N GLN A 115 17.36 7.79 1.73
CA GLN A 115 18.22 7.32 0.64
C GLN A 115 18.39 5.80 0.65
N TRP A 116 18.60 5.21 1.83
CA TRP A 116 18.77 3.76 1.97
C TRP A 116 17.58 2.95 1.42
N LEU A 117 16.34 3.46 1.61
CA LEU A 117 15.13 2.80 1.11
C LEU A 117 15.07 2.85 -0.41
N PHE A 118 15.35 4.02 -0.98
CA PHE A 118 15.36 4.18 -2.43
C PHE A 118 16.43 3.32 -3.08
N ASP A 119 17.65 3.32 -2.53
CA ASP A 119 18.78 2.52 -3.02
C ASP A 119 18.46 1.02 -2.94
N GLU A 120 17.91 0.54 -1.81
CA GLU A 120 17.48 -0.85 -1.62
C GLU A 120 16.44 -1.28 -2.67
N LEU A 121 15.41 -0.47 -2.90
CA LEU A 121 14.36 -0.80 -3.87
C LEU A 121 14.87 -0.76 -5.31
N MET A 122 15.74 0.16 -5.64
CA MET A 122 16.38 0.23 -6.96
C MET A 122 17.31 -0.97 -7.21
N GLU A 123 18.05 -1.40 -6.19
CA GLU A 123 18.90 -2.60 -6.30
C GLU A 123 18.06 -3.87 -6.46
N ARG A 124 16.95 -4.01 -5.72
CA ARG A 124 16.00 -5.12 -5.91
C ARG A 124 15.47 -5.16 -7.35
N ALA A 125 15.12 -4.01 -7.91
CA ALA A 125 14.63 -3.92 -9.28
C ALA A 125 15.70 -4.35 -10.30
N ARG A 126 16.95 -3.95 -10.10
CA ARG A 126 18.09 -4.36 -10.91
C ARG A 126 18.34 -5.86 -10.82
N MET A 127 18.44 -6.37 -9.59
CA MET A 127 18.66 -7.81 -9.38
C MET A 127 17.56 -8.65 -10.02
N GLN A 128 16.30 -8.22 -9.93
CA GLN A 128 15.19 -8.94 -10.55
C GLN A 128 15.26 -8.89 -12.07
N TYR A 129 15.72 -7.79 -12.66
CA TYR A 129 15.91 -7.69 -14.12
C TYR A 129 16.96 -8.69 -14.62
N ASP A 130 18.02 -8.93 -13.84
CA ASP A 130 19.11 -9.84 -14.16
C ASP A 130 18.75 -11.34 -13.97
N LEU A 131 17.60 -11.63 -13.31
CA LEU A 131 17.12 -13.00 -13.17
C LEU A 131 16.58 -13.56 -14.50
N PRO A 132 16.70 -14.86 -14.73
CA PRO A 132 16.04 -15.50 -15.87
C PRO A 132 14.54 -15.23 -15.84
N SER A 133 13.95 -14.99 -17.02
CA SER A 133 12.50 -14.85 -17.14
C SER A 133 11.77 -16.05 -16.57
N ALA A 134 10.73 -15.80 -15.79
CA ALA A 134 9.87 -16.85 -15.29
C ALA A 134 9.22 -17.62 -16.48
N TRP A 135 9.24 -18.93 -16.43
CA TRP A 135 8.65 -19.79 -17.44
C TRP A 135 7.14 -19.96 -17.26
N GLU A 136 6.62 -19.69 -16.06
CA GLU A 136 5.18 -19.67 -15.81
C GLU A 136 4.58 -18.30 -16.10
N LYS A 137 3.44 -18.30 -16.79
CA LYS A 137 2.64 -17.10 -16.98
C LYS A 137 1.91 -16.75 -15.68
N VAL A 138 2.38 -15.74 -14.97
CA VAL A 138 1.81 -15.29 -13.71
C VAL A 138 1.33 -13.85 -13.85
N CYS A 139 0.11 -13.57 -13.39
CA CYS A 139 -0.44 -12.22 -13.28
C CYS A 139 -0.77 -11.90 -11.82
N ARG A 140 -0.18 -10.83 -11.30
CA ARG A 140 -0.48 -10.27 -9.97
C ARG A 140 -1.41 -9.06 -10.04
N GLY A 141 -1.79 -8.66 -11.24
CA GLY A 141 -2.67 -7.51 -11.49
C GLY A 141 -3.98 -7.51 -10.69
N PRO A 142 -4.65 -8.67 -10.49
CA PRO A 142 -5.90 -8.71 -9.71
C PRO A 142 -5.79 -8.20 -8.27
N ILE A 143 -4.60 -8.12 -7.67
CA ILE A 143 -4.43 -7.54 -6.33
C ILE A 143 -4.59 -6.01 -6.30
N ILE A 144 -4.42 -5.35 -7.43
CA ILE A 144 -4.54 -3.89 -7.58
C ILE A 144 -5.81 -3.48 -8.36
N ASP A 145 -6.18 -4.26 -9.38
CA ASP A 145 -7.44 -4.10 -10.12
C ASP A 145 -7.96 -5.45 -10.64
N GLN A 146 -8.88 -6.03 -9.92
CA GLN A 146 -9.45 -7.32 -10.28
C GLN A 146 -10.17 -7.29 -11.63
N THR A 147 -10.80 -6.17 -11.98
CA THR A 147 -11.63 -6.05 -13.19
C THR A 147 -10.78 -5.93 -14.45
N GLN A 148 -9.78 -5.05 -14.42
CA GLN A 148 -8.97 -4.77 -15.62
C GLN A 148 -8.07 -5.96 -16.01
N TYR A 149 -7.61 -6.75 -15.04
CA TYR A 149 -6.76 -7.94 -15.28
C TYR A 149 -7.54 -9.24 -15.48
N GLN A 150 -8.88 -9.19 -15.69
CA GLN A 150 -9.67 -10.37 -15.99
C GLN A 150 -9.34 -10.99 -17.35
N VAL A 151 -9.00 -10.17 -18.35
CA VAL A 151 -8.62 -10.61 -19.68
C VAL A 151 -7.35 -11.46 -19.65
N ASP A 152 -6.38 -11.08 -18.82
CA ASP A 152 -5.12 -11.81 -18.65
C ASP A 152 -5.38 -13.25 -18.18
N ILE A 153 -6.34 -13.40 -17.27
CA ILE A 153 -6.66 -14.69 -16.66
C ILE A 153 -7.55 -15.54 -17.57
N LYS A 154 -8.57 -14.92 -18.19
CA LYS A 154 -9.58 -15.66 -18.96
C LYS A 154 -9.16 -15.98 -20.40
N ASP A 155 -8.45 -15.01 -21.02
CA ASP A 155 -8.20 -15.07 -22.46
C ASP A 155 -6.72 -15.30 -22.79
N TRP A 156 -5.79 -14.92 -21.89
CA TRP A 156 -4.35 -14.99 -22.14
C TRP A 156 -3.63 -16.07 -21.32
N ASP A 157 -4.38 -16.86 -20.56
CA ASP A 157 -3.89 -18.03 -19.81
C ASP A 157 -2.82 -17.70 -18.75
N TYR A 158 -2.97 -16.55 -18.08
CA TYR A 158 -2.14 -16.23 -16.92
C TYR A 158 -2.72 -16.83 -15.64
N LYS A 159 -1.87 -17.36 -14.78
CA LYS A 159 -2.25 -17.83 -13.44
C LYS A 159 -2.27 -16.65 -12.47
N VAL A 160 -3.33 -16.55 -11.68
CA VAL A 160 -3.39 -15.58 -10.58
C VAL A 160 -2.48 -16.05 -9.45
N VAL A 161 -1.61 -15.17 -8.97
CA VAL A 161 -0.84 -15.38 -7.76
C VAL A 161 -1.11 -14.23 -6.80
N THR A 162 -1.64 -14.58 -5.63
CA THR A 162 -1.87 -13.64 -4.53
C THR A 162 -0.97 -14.04 -3.36
N ILE A 163 -0.16 -13.10 -2.90
CA ILE A 163 0.68 -13.26 -1.70
C ILE A 163 0.09 -12.31 -0.66
N LYS A 164 -0.27 -12.84 0.51
CA LYS A 164 -0.64 -12.00 1.65
C LYS A 164 0.60 -11.37 2.25
N THR A 165 0.45 -10.14 2.70
CA THR A 165 1.49 -9.39 3.41
C THR A 165 1.14 -9.31 4.90
N VAL A 166 2.14 -9.27 5.75
CA VAL A 166 2.00 -9.32 7.23
C VAL A 166 2.70 -8.15 7.89
#